data_4b7fc10415eff941b42d4e2c3a312392
#
_entry.id   4b7fc10415eff941b42d4e2c3a312392
#
_cell.length_a   1.000
_cell.length_b   1.000
_cell.length_c   1.000
_cell.angle_alpha   90.00
_cell.angle_beta   90.00
_cell.angle_gamma   90.00
#
_symmetry.space_group_name_H-M   'P 1'
#
loop_
_entity.id
_entity.type
_entity.pdbx_description
1 polymer ?
#
loop_
_entity_poly.entity_id
_entity_poly.type
_entity_poly.pdbx_seq_one_letter_code
_entity_poly.pdbx_strand_id
1 'polypeptide(L)'
;TDNVSMAGGAWKWTGMIPCNEFSVRAGEASIRACIKNDIKSYVVTCWGDNGAEASHFSVLPVVYRDGQFAWNDGMPDRAFQALTGITFDDFIKIDRINPTHRLSVDAIRPKNGSKYLLYDDPLMGLFASLEIEGDADMIQRGAKDLDSMDEKSDFSYIMDAGAALGYAVCQKLKLERK
;
A
#
# COMPACT_ATOMS: atom_id res chain seq x y z
N THR A 1 7.52 2.85 -33.40
CA THR A 1 8.45 3.67 -32.57
C THR A 1 9.32 2.72 -31.78
N ASP A 2 10.61 2.65 -32.14
CA ASP A 2 11.52 1.60 -31.66
C ASP A 2 12.11 1.86 -30.26
N ASN A 3 11.66 2.93 -29.55
CA ASN A 3 12.15 3.30 -28.23
C ASN A 3 11.00 3.72 -27.30
N VAL A 4 10.14 2.76 -26.96
CA VAL A 4 9.09 2.97 -25.97
C VAL A 4 9.46 2.32 -24.65
N SER A 5 9.33 3.06 -23.56
CA SER A 5 9.43 2.55 -22.19
C SER A 5 8.11 2.75 -21.47
N MET A 6 7.77 1.84 -20.59
CA MET A 6 6.61 1.97 -19.71
C MET A 6 7.06 2.31 -18.28
N ALA A 7 6.40 3.27 -17.65
CA ALA A 7 6.58 3.56 -16.24
C ALA A 7 5.37 3.08 -15.44
N GLY A 8 5.61 2.15 -14.54
CA GLY A 8 4.65 1.71 -13.52
C GLY A 8 4.91 2.41 -12.19
N GLY A 9 3.98 2.30 -11.25
CA GLY A 9 4.08 2.94 -9.96
C GLY A 9 3.92 1.98 -8.79
N ALA A 10 4.89 1.95 -7.89
CA ALA A 10 4.76 1.38 -6.57
C ALA A 10 4.15 2.46 -5.66
N TRP A 11 2.83 2.39 -5.47
CA TRP A 11 2.05 3.47 -4.88
C TRP A 11 2.28 3.64 -3.39
N LYS A 12 3.10 4.61 -3.03
CA LYS A 12 3.27 5.10 -1.65
C LYS A 12 3.06 6.61 -1.52
N TRP A 13 2.92 7.32 -2.63
CA TRP A 13 2.67 8.76 -2.64
C TRP A 13 1.28 9.10 -2.10
N THR A 14 1.14 10.30 -1.57
CA THR A 14 -0.09 10.85 -0.98
C THR A 14 -0.59 10.15 0.28
N GLY A 15 0.18 9.27 0.92
CA GLY A 15 -0.26 8.55 2.10
C GLY A 15 0.84 8.21 3.10
N MET A 16 0.43 7.81 4.28
CA MET A 16 1.31 7.28 5.32
C MET A 16 1.59 5.79 5.15
N ILE A 17 0.72 5.11 4.39
CA ILE A 17 0.74 3.68 4.12
C ILE A 17 0.73 3.47 2.60
N PRO A 18 1.45 2.48 2.07
CA PRO A 18 1.42 2.15 0.65
C PRO A 18 0.08 1.53 0.24
N CYS A 19 -0.12 1.38 -1.07
CA CYS A 19 -1.20 0.60 -1.67
C CYS A 19 -0.59 -0.56 -2.48
N ASN A 20 -0.02 -1.54 -1.78
CA ASN A 20 0.74 -2.62 -2.40
C ASN A 20 -0.12 -3.54 -3.27
N GLU A 21 -1.29 -3.99 -2.76
CA GLU A 21 -2.18 -4.86 -3.53
C GLU A 21 -2.63 -4.22 -4.85
N PHE A 22 -2.97 -2.94 -4.80
CA PHE A 22 -3.33 -2.19 -6.00
C PHE A 22 -2.14 -2.10 -6.96
N SER A 23 -0.96 -1.75 -6.44
CA SER A 23 0.25 -1.56 -7.25
C SER A 23 0.69 -2.88 -7.91
N VAL A 24 0.65 -3.99 -7.20
CA VAL A 24 0.96 -5.32 -7.75
C VAL A 24 0.03 -5.68 -8.91
N ARG A 25 -1.28 -5.46 -8.76
CA ARG A 25 -2.24 -5.74 -9.85
C ARG A 25 -2.03 -4.84 -11.06
N ALA A 26 -1.76 -3.55 -10.82
CA ALA A 26 -1.50 -2.58 -11.89
C ALA A 26 -0.17 -2.89 -12.60
N GLY A 27 0.87 -3.24 -11.84
CA GLY A 27 2.17 -3.64 -12.35
C GLY A 27 2.08 -4.89 -13.23
N GLU A 28 1.41 -5.94 -12.74
CA GLU A 28 1.19 -7.16 -13.51
C GLU A 28 0.51 -6.87 -14.86
N ALA A 29 -0.58 -6.12 -14.84
CA ALA A 29 -1.31 -5.77 -16.05
C ALA A 29 -0.44 -4.98 -17.04
N SER A 30 0.34 -4.02 -16.52
CA SER A 30 1.25 -3.19 -17.31
C SER A 30 2.40 -4.00 -17.91
N ILE A 31 3.04 -4.88 -17.13
CA ILE A 31 4.16 -5.71 -17.58
C ILE A 31 3.69 -6.74 -18.63
N ARG A 32 2.53 -7.38 -18.40
CA ARG A 32 1.94 -8.29 -19.40
C ARG A 32 1.63 -7.56 -20.71
N ALA A 33 1.15 -6.31 -20.64
CA ALA A 33 0.95 -5.47 -21.82
C ALA A 33 2.29 -5.13 -22.51
N CYS A 34 3.34 -4.83 -21.76
CA CYS A 34 4.69 -4.60 -22.30
C CYS A 34 5.21 -5.83 -23.05
N ILE A 35 5.13 -7.01 -22.43
CA ILE A 35 5.56 -8.28 -23.05
C ILE A 35 4.78 -8.53 -24.34
N LYS A 36 3.46 -8.37 -24.32
CA LYS A 36 2.60 -8.58 -25.50
C LYS A 36 2.94 -7.65 -26.67
N ASN A 37 3.39 -6.42 -26.39
CA ASN A 37 3.69 -5.40 -27.39
C ASN A 37 5.19 -5.20 -27.64
N ASP A 38 6.02 -6.11 -27.17
CA ASP A 38 7.49 -6.08 -27.34
C ASP A 38 8.16 -4.83 -26.77
N ILE A 39 7.60 -4.23 -25.73
CA ILE A 39 8.19 -3.13 -24.98
C ILE A 39 9.25 -3.69 -24.04
N LYS A 40 10.52 -3.33 -24.25
CA LYS A 40 11.68 -3.94 -23.58
C LYS A 40 12.08 -3.23 -22.28
N SER A 41 11.52 -2.04 -22.01
CA SER A 41 11.90 -1.24 -20.84
C SER A 41 10.67 -0.95 -19.99
N TYR A 42 10.74 -1.37 -18.72
CA TYR A 42 9.75 -1.07 -17.69
C TYR A 42 10.47 -0.47 -16.48
N VAL A 43 9.99 0.66 -16.00
CA VAL A 43 10.54 1.37 -14.86
C VAL A 43 9.50 1.41 -13.75
N VAL A 44 9.85 0.89 -12.57
CA VAL A 44 9.03 1.04 -11.36
C VAL A 44 9.37 2.36 -10.70
N THR A 45 8.39 3.24 -10.57
CA THR A 45 8.55 4.55 -9.90
C THR A 45 8.00 4.50 -8.48
N CYS A 46 8.63 5.25 -7.59
CA CYS A 46 8.24 5.33 -6.19
C CYS A 46 8.21 6.81 -5.76
N TRP A 47 7.08 7.48 -6.00
CA TRP A 47 6.92 8.91 -5.78
C TRP A 47 6.74 9.27 -4.31
N GLY A 48 7.07 10.50 -3.97
CA GLY A 48 6.94 11.07 -2.61
C GLY A 48 6.02 12.28 -2.54
N ASP A 49 4.95 12.30 -3.34
CA ASP A 49 4.02 13.42 -3.39
C ASP A 49 3.26 13.58 -2.07
N ASN A 50 2.88 14.82 -1.78
CA ASN A 50 2.01 15.18 -0.66
C ASN A 50 2.51 14.69 0.70
N GLY A 51 3.79 14.91 0.99
CA GLY A 51 4.41 14.67 2.30
C GLY A 51 5.42 13.53 2.35
N ALA A 52 5.32 12.54 1.48
CA ALA A 52 6.23 11.39 1.40
C ALA A 52 6.39 10.60 2.72
N GLU A 53 5.36 10.52 3.53
CA GLU A 53 5.43 9.95 4.88
C GLU A 53 5.67 8.43 4.87
N ALA A 54 5.12 7.71 3.87
CA ALA A 54 5.36 6.28 3.76
C ALA A 54 6.83 5.97 3.43
N SER A 55 7.43 5.03 4.16
CA SER A 55 8.79 4.55 3.89
C SER A 55 8.94 4.09 2.44
N HIS A 56 10.08 4.36 1.81
CA HIS A 56 10.39 3.80 0.48
C HIS A 56 10.47 2.26 0.51
N PHE A 57 10.84 1.68 1.63
CA PHE A 57 10.88 0.22 1.79
C PHE A 57 9.49 -0.42 1.95
N SER A 58 8.46 0.37 2.22
CA SER A 58 7.09 -0.15 2.37
C SER A 58 6.50 -0.71 1.07
N VAL A 59 7.12 -0.44 -0.10
CA VAL A 59 6.70 -0.95 -1.41
C VAL A 59 7.60 -2.08 -1.94
N LEU A 60 8.45 -2.66 -1.12
CA LEU A 60 9.27 -3.82 -1.50
C LEU A 60 8.45 -4.96 -2.12
N PRO A 61 7.22 -5.29 -1.64
CA PRO A 61 6.40 -6.31 -2.29
C PRO A 61 6.10 -6.01 -3.75
N VAL A 62 5.87 -4.73 -4.09
CA VAL A 62 5.58 -4.30 -5.46
C VAL A 62 6.81 -4.48 -6.35
N VAL A 63 7.97 -3.98 -5.90
CA VAL A 63 9.23 -4.10 -6.64
C VAL A 63 9.58 -5.58 -6.88
N TYR A 64 9.38 -6.41 -5.87
CA TYR A 64 9.61 -7.85 -5.96
C TYR A 64 8.68 -8.52 -6.99
N ARG A 65 7.36 -8.25 -6.92
CA ARG A 65 6.38 -8.82 -7.85
C ARG A 65 6.57 -8.33 -9.28
N ASP A 66 6.84 -7.05 -9.48
CA ASP A 66 7.12 -6.51 -10.80
C ASP A 66 8.37 -7.18 -11.42
N GLY A 67 9.40 -7.40 -10.62
CA GLY A 67 10.57 -8.19 -11.03
C GLY A 67 10.22 -9.63 -11.41
N GLN A 68 9.35 -10.30 -10.65
CA GLN A 68 8.86 -11.64 -10.98
C GLN A 68 8.11 -11.65 -12.33
N PHE A 69 7.15 -10.75 -12.51
CA PHE A 69 6.37 -10.69 -13.75
C PHE A 69 7.24 -10.38 -14.99
N ALA A 70 8.29 -9.56 -14.81
CA ALA A 70 9.15 -9.16 -15.91
C ALA A 70 10.19 -10.23 -16.30
N TRP A 71 10.72 -10.98 -15.33
CA TRP A 71 11.88 -11.83 -15.55
C TRP A 71 11.61 -13.32 -15.32
N ASN A 72 10.75 -13.66 -14.38
CA ASN A 72 10.57 -15.06 -13.98
C ASN A 72 9.25 -15.25 -13.23
N ASP A 73 8.19 -15.49 -13.94
CA ASP A 73 6.82 -15.67 -13.43
C ASP A 73 6.64 -16.84 -12.42
N GLY A 74 7.71 -17.42 -11.93
CA GLY A 74 7.69 -18.56 -11.01
C GLY A 74 8.61 -18.44 -9.79
N MET A 75 9.12 -17.24 -9.47
CA MET A 75 9.97 -17.10 -8.30
C MET A 75 9.13 -17.25 -7.01
N PRO A 76 9.47 -18.17 -6.11
CA PRO A 76 8.65 -18.44 -4.93
C PRO A 76 8.77 -17.32 -3.89
N ASP A 77 7.68 -17.00 -3.16
CA ASP A 77 7.62 -15.97 -2.12
C ASP A 77 8.61 -16.18 -0.97
N ARG A 78 9.13 -17.42 -0.82
CA ARG A 78 10.26 -17.68 0.11
C ARG A 78 11.52 -16.85 -0.17
N ALA A 79 11.73 -16.43 -1.43
CA ALA A 79 12.85 -15.56 -1.75
C ALA A 79 12.62 -14.14 -1.21
N PHE A 80 11.38 -13.65 -1.24
CA PHE A 80 11.02 -12.39 -0.61
C PHE A 80 11.26 -12.45 0.91
N GLN A 81 10.79 -13.51 1.58
CA GLN A 81 11.03 -13.72 3.01
C GLN A 81 12.51 -13.82 3.35
N ALA A 82 13.31 -14.49 2.53
CA ALA A 82 14.75 -14.58 2.73
C ALA A 82 15.46 -13.22 2.65
N LEU A 83 14.93 -12.29 1.84
CA LEU A 83 15.47 -10.93 1.67
C LEU A 83 15.00 -9.97 2.76
N THR A 84 13.75 -10.10 3.23
CA THR A 84 13.11 -9.12 4.11
C THR A 84 12.94 -9.60 5.54
N GLY A 85 13.01 -10.91 5.78
CA GLY A 85 12.66 -11.53 7.06
C GLY A 85 11.14 -11.61 7.32
N ILE A 86 10.31 -11.08 6.42
CA ILE A 86 8.83 -11.03 6.53
C ILE A 86 8.24 -11.76 5.34
N THR A 87 7.18 -12.56 5.54
CA THR A 87 6.53 -13.23 4.40
C THR A 87 5.89 -12.20 3.48
N PHE A 88 5.74 -12.53 2.20
CA PHE A 88 5.09 -11.63 1.24
C PHE A 88 3.65 -11.29 1.68
N ASP A 89 2.90 -12.30 2.10
CA ASP A 89 1.52 -12.15 2.54
C ASP A 89 1.40 -11.30 3.82
N ASP A 90 2.34 -11.42 4.76
CA ASP A 90 2.36 -10.61 5.97
C ASP A 90 2.74 -9.16 5.65
N PHE A 91 3.71 -8.95 4.78
CA PHE A 91 4.11 -7.60 4.39
C PHE A 91 2.97 -6.81 3.72
N ILE A 92 2.17 -7.47 2.87
CA ILE A 92 1.01 -6.84 2.21
C ILE A 92 -0.11 -6.47 3.20
N LYS A 93 -0.19 -7.10 4.37
CA LYS A 93 -1.21 -6.76 5.39
C LYS A 93 -1.18 -5.29 5.83
N ILE A 94 -0.07 -4.57 5.62
CA ILE A 94 -0.01 -3.14 5.89
C ILE A 94 -1.10 -2.35 5.15
N ASP A 95 -1.53 -2.80 3.98
CA ASP A 95 -2.59 -2.17 3.20
C ASP A 95 -3.93 -2.15 3.93
N ARG A 96 -4.15 -3.04 4.92
CA ARG A 96 -5.39 -3.14 5.72
C ARG A 96 -5.65 -1.92 6.60
N ILE A 97 -4.64 -1.09 6.81
CA ILE A 97 -4.80 0.18 7.52
C ILE A 97 -5.51 1.22 6.66
N ASN A 98 -5.48 1.06 5.34
CA ASN A 98 -6.27 1.90 4.44
C ASN A 98 -7.63 1.23 4.14
N PRO A 99 -8.74 1.96 4.12
CA PRO A 99 -10.04 1.45 3.66
C PRO A 99 -10.03 1.24 2.14
N THR A 100 -9.32 0.20 1.70
CA THR A 100 -9.01 -0.07 0.28
C THR A 100 -10.16 -0.71 -0.50
N HIS A 101 -11.18 -1.24 0.17
CA HIS A 101 -12.37 -1.82 -0.46
C HIS A 101 -13.15 -0.84 -1.36
N ARG A 102 -12.84 0.45 -1.25
CA ARG A 102 -13.38 1.53 -2.10
C ARG A 102 -12.53 1.82 -3.32
N LEU A 103 -11.45 1.11 -3.51
CA LEU A 103 -10.59 1.30 -4.68
C LEU A 103 -11.19 0.58 -5.88
N SER A 104 -12.29 1.11 -6.41
CA SER A 104 -12.64 0.79 -7.79
C SER A 104 -11.57 1.42 -8.70
N VAL A 105 -11.28 0.76 -9.82
CA VAL A 105 -10.32 1.25 -10.82
C VAL A 105 -10.69 2.66 -11.30
N ASP A 106 -11.98 3.02 -11.22
CA ASP A 106 -12.56 4.28 -11.64
C ASP A 106 -12.60 5.35 -10.54
N ALA A 107 -12.19 5.04 -9.30
CA ALA A 107 -12.24 6.00 -8.23
C ALA A 107 -11.08 7.00 -8.35
N ILE A 108 -11.38 8.20 -8.78
CA ILE A 108 -10.50 9.39 -8.75
C ILE A 108 -10.13 9.79 -7.31
N ARG A 109 -10.73 9.15 -6.30
CA ARG A 109 -10.57 9.50 -4.88
C ARG A 109 -9.25 9.00 -4.31
N PRO A 110 -8.67 9.73 -3.33
CA PRO A 110 -7.41 9.38 -2.72
C PRO A 110 -7.45 7.97 -2.14
N LYS A 111 -6.47 7.17 -2.52
CA LYS A 111 -6.33 5.76 -2.13
C LYS A 111 -5.70 5.59 -0.74
N ASN A 112 -5.54 6.67 0.01
CA ASN A 112 -4.93 6.73 1.33
C ASN A 112 -5.89 7.29 2.36
N GLY A 113 -7.03 6.63 2.53
CA GLY A 113 -8.10 7.06 3.41
C GLY A 113 -7.65 7.27 4.85
N SER A 114 -6.75 6.45 5.39
CA SER A 114 -6.24 6.58 6.75
C SER A 114 -5.56 7.92 7.01
N LYS A 115 -4.76 8.44 6.06
CA LYS A 115 -4.14 9.76 6.18
C LYS A 115 -5.18 10.87 6.27
N TYR A 116 -6.15 10.85 5.37
CA TYR A 116 -7.19 11.88 5.33
C TYR A 116 -8.09 11.81 6.55
N LEU A 117 -8.48 10.62 7.00
CA LEU A 117 -9.24 10.44 8.24
C LEU A 117 -8.47 10.91 9.46
N LEU A 118 -7.15 10.69 9.52
CA LEU A 118 -6.33 11.16 10.65
C LEU A 118 -6.22 12.68 10.71
N TYR A 119 -6.04 13.33 9.55
CA TYR A 119 -5.82 14.77 9.45
C TYR A 119 -7.09 15.60 9.26
N ASP A 120 -8.25 14.96 9.15
CA ASP A 120 -9.51 15.69 9.02
C ASP A 120 -9.75 16.58 10.24
N ASP A 121 -10.21 17.79 10.00
CA ASP A 121 -10.63 18.69 11.08
C ASP A 121 -11.98 18.23 11.62
N PRO A 122 -12.08 17.89 12.92
CA PRO A 122 -13.30 17.37 13.51
C PRO A 122 -14.48 18.34 13.48
N LEU A 123 -14.22 19.65 13.33
CA LEU A 123 -15.26 20.67 13.24
C LEU A 123 -15.71 20.93 11.79
N MET A 124 -14.79 20.83 10.84
CA MET A 124 -15.07 21.09 9.42
C MET A 124 -15.52 19.85 8.66
N GLY A 125 -15.06 18.66 9.06
CA GLY A 125 -15.45 17.38 8.47
C GLY A 125 -15.19 17.29 6.96
N LEU A 126 -14.08 17.86 6.47
CA LEU A 126 -13.78 17.96 5.04
C LEU A 126 -13.68 16.58 4.37
N PHE A 127 -13.24 15.58 5.12
CA PHE A 127 -13.06 14.21 4.66
C PHE A 127 -14.04 13.21 5.28
N ALA A 128 -15.04 13.68 6.02
CA ALA A 128 -16.05 12.84 6.65
C ALA A 128 -16.77 11.91 5.66
N SER A 129 -16.93 12.34 4.40
CA SER A 129 -17.47 11.51 3.31
C SER A 129 -16.58 10.33 2.89
N LEU A 130 -15.34 10.28 3.35
CA LEU A 130 -14.43 9.14 3.12
C LEU A 130 -14.66 8.02 4.13
N GLU A 131 -15.26 8.32 5.28
CA GLU A 131 -15.62 7.30 6.25
C GLU A 131 -16.88 6.56 5.81
N ILE A 132 -16.85 5.22 5.87
CA ILE A 132 -18.03 4.37 5.76
C ILE A 132 -18.19 3.58 7.06
N GLU A 133 -19.43 3.23 7.37
CA GLU A 133 -19.73 2.33 8.47
C GLU A 133 -18.88 1.04 8.36
N GLY A 134 -18.18 0.71 9.43
CA GLY A 134 -17.28 -0.44 9.53
C GLY A 134 -15.81 -0.16 9.23
N ASP A 135 -15.43 1.00 8.70
CA ASP A 135 -14.03 1.34 8.42
C ASP A 135 -13.16 1.31 9.68
N ALA A 136 -13.67 1.89 10.78
CA ALA A 136 -12.95 1.91 12.04
C ALA A 136 -12.65 0.50 12.56
N ASP A 137 -13.61 -0.43 12.44
CA ASP A 137 -13.44 -1.82 12.86
C ASP A 137 -12.46 -2.58 11.94
N MET A 138 -12.50 -2.28 10.64
CA MET A 138 -11.57 -2.87 9.67
C MET A 138 -10.14 -2.39 9.93
N ILE A 139 -9.93 -1.09 10.10
CA ILE A 139 -8.62 -0.51 10.42
C ILE A 139 -8.12 -1.06 11.75
N GLN A 140 -9.00 -1.19 12.76
CA GLN A 140 -8.61 -1.74 14.06
C GLN A 140 -8.17 -3.20 13.97
N ARG A 141 -8.86 -4.02 13.18
CA ARG A 141 -8.43 -5.41 12.93
C ARG A 141 -7.09 -5.44 12.21
N GLY A 142 -6.92 -4.63 11.16
CA GLY A 142 -5.65 -4.50 10.46
C GLY A 142 -4.49 -4.09 11.39
N ALA A 143 -4.71 -3.10 12.26
CA ALA A 143 -3.72 -2.66 13.23
C ALA A 143 -3.34 -3.78 14.22
N LYS A 144 -4.31 -4.55 14.72
CA LYS A 144 -4.05 -5.71 15.58
C LYS A 144 -3.30 -6.82 14.87
N ASP A 145 -3.63 -7.09 13.60
CA ASP A 145 -2.93 -8.09 12.80
C ASP A 145 -1.45 -7.71 12.65
N LEU A 146 -1.14 -6.43 12.38
CA LEU A 146 0.24 -5.93 12.28
C LEU A 146 0.97 -5.99 13.63
N ASP A 147 0.34 -5.55 14.70
CA ASP A 147 0.89 -5.51 16.07
C ASP A 147 1.18 -6.93 16.62
N SER A 148 0.46 -7.92 16.15
CA SER A 148 0.63 -9.32 16.55
C SER A 148 1.73 -10.06 15.79
N MET A 149 2.39 -9.43 14.83
CA MET A 149 3.49 -10.05 14.09
C MET A 149 4.74 -10.14 14.97
N ASP A 150 5.24 -11.35 15.19
CA ASP A 150 6.47 -11.59 15.95
C ASP A 150 7.71 -11.71 15.05
N GLU A 151 7.68 -11.11 13.90
CA GLU A 151 8.76 -11.14 12.92
C GLU A 151 9.80 -10.07 13.25
N LYS A 152 11.01 -10.52 13.61
CA LYS A 152 12.15 -9.62 13.84
C LYS A 152 12.97 -9.48 12.57
N SER A 153 12.77 -8.37 11.89
CA SER A 153 13.53 -8.02 10.69
C SER A 153 13.88 -6.53 10.69
N ASP A 154 14.81 -6.14 9.83
CA ASP A 154 15.17 -4.74 9.63
C ASP A 154 14.00 -3.89 9.10
N PHE A 155 12.92 -4.53 8.64
CA PHE A 155 11.72 -3.90 8.10
C PHE A 155 10.51 -3.94 9.05
N SER A 156 10.62 -4.56 10.22
CA SER A 156 9.51 -4.65 11.20
C SER A 156 8.95 -3.29 11.60
N TYR A 157 9.79 -2.24 11.63
CA TYR A 157 9.36 -0.87 11.93
C TYR A 157 8.25 -0.37 10.99
N ILE A 158 8.13 -0.91 9.77
CA ILE A 158 7.08 -0.54 8.81
C ILE A 158 5.73 -1.06 9.31
N MET A 159 5.72 -2.28 9.86
CA MET A 159 4.52 -2.90 10.43
C MET A 159 4.12 -2.20 11.71
N ASP A 160 5.10 -1.89 12.58
CA ASP A 160 4.90 -1.15 13.83
C ASP A 160 4.30 0.25 13.56
N ALA A 161 4.84 0.97 12.57
CA ALA A 161 4.32 2.27 12.16
C ALA A 161 2.90 2.16 11.60
N GLY A 162 2.62 1.11 10.82
CA GLY A 162 1.28 0.82 10.31
C GLY A 162 0.28 0.54 11.43
N ALA A 163 0.64 -0.29 12.40
CA ALA A 163 -0.19 -0.58 13.57
C ALA A 163 -0.50 0.70 14.37
N ALA A 164 0.54 1.48 14.69
CA ALA A 164 0.40 2.74 15.43
C ALA A 164 -0.53 3.73 14.70
N LEU A 165 -0.38 3.89 13.39
CA LEU A 165 -1.26 4.71 12.57
C LEU A 165 -2.71 4.21 12.63
N GLY A 166 -2.93 2.91 12.47
CA GLY A 166 -4.25 2.30 12.53
C GLY A 166 -4.95 2.57 13.85
N TYR A 167 -4.22 2.41 14.96
CA TYR A 167 -4.77 2.75 16.29
C TYR A 167 -5.08 4.24 16.43
N ALA A 168 -4.23 5.14 15.95
CA ALA A 168 -4.46 6.57 16.00
C ALA A 168 -5.72 6.99 15.24
N VAL A 169 -5.91 6.47 14.02
CA VAL A 169 -7.12 6.71 13.21
C VAL A 169 -8.36 6.20 13.94
N CYS A 170 -8.32 4.98 14.50
CA CYS A 170 -9.45 4.41 15.23
C CYS A 170 -9.81 5.24 16.48
N GLN A 171 -8.82 5.74 17.21
CA GLN A 171 -9.06 6.58 18.39
C GLN A 171 -9.73 7.89 17.98
N LYS A 172 -9.25 8.53 16.93
CA LYS A 172 -9.85 9.75 16.40
C LYS A 172 -11.32 9.54 16.00
N LEU A 173 -11.62 8.53 15.18
CA LEU A 173 -12.97 8.21 14.74
C LEU A 173 -13.93 7.91 15.91
N LYS A 174 -13.44 7.31 16.99
CA LYS A 174 -14.23 7.09 18.21
C LYS A 174 -14.51 8.37 18.99
N LEU A 175 -13.64 9.37 18.95
CA LEU A 175 -13.84 10.67 19.58
C LEU A 175 -14.86 11.52 18.83
N GLU A 176 -14.83 11.48 17.50
CA GLU A 176 -15.74 12.24 16.64
C GLU A 176 -17.20 11.73 16.68
N ARG A 177 -17.40 10.46 17.07
CA ARG A 177 -18.73 9.85 17.23
C ARG A 177 -19.40 10.08 18.59
N LYS A 178 -18.74 10.78 19.50
CA LYS A 178 -19.27 11.14 20.84
C LYS A 178 -19.83 12.55 20.85
#